data_a8807f52f33db59f449a29884772b98a
#
_entry.id   a8807f52f33db59f449a29884772b98a
#
_cell.length_a   1.000
_cell.length_b   1.000
_cell.length_c   1.000
_cell.angle_alpha   90.00
_cell.angle_beta   90.00
_cell.angle_gamma   90.00
#
_symmetry.space_group_name_H-M   'P 1'
#
loop_
_entity.id
_entity.type
_entity.pdbx_description
1 polymer ?
#
loop_
_entity_poly.entity_id
_entity_poly.type
_entity_poly.pdbx_seq_one_letter_code
_entity_poly.pdbx_strand_id
1 'polypeptide(L)'
;MDLNKKTVLVTGSSRGIGKAIALAFGRAGCNVVLNASKSIAQLEETKTLLEKENIPVLALLADVSDYETCRELFADIEKKFGPVDILVNNAGISHIGLFTDMTPPQWQRVLSVNLESALNCTHLAVPAMVHKKDGVIINISSMWGEVGASCEAVYSASKGAINAFTKAMAKELGPSNIRVNAISCGVIDTEMNACFSEEERQALADEIPLMRFGEPEEVGDLAVFLASQRAKFLTGKIITLDGGMI
;
A
#
# COMPACT_ATOMS: atom_id res chain seq x y z
N MET A 1 11.81 -2.11 14.89
CA MET A 1 11.20 -0.84 15.34
C MET A 1 10.13 -1.18 16.36
N ASP A 2 10.11 -0.50 17.50
CA ASP A 2 8.92 -0.46 18.36
C ASP A 2 7.91 0.43 17.64
N LEU A 3 6.67 -0.03 17.50
CA LEU A 3 5.65 0.66 16.72
C LEU A 3 4.92 1.75 17.52
N ASN A 4 5.04 1.71 18.84
CA ASN A 4 4.35 2.66 19.72
C ASN A 4 4.72 4.12 19.39
N LYS A 5 3.71 4.94 19.12
CA LYS A 5 3.81 6.35 18.73
C LYS A 5 4.60 6.64 17.45
N LYS A 6 4.90 5.62 16.62
CA LYS A 6 5.45 5.83 15.29
C LYS A 6 4.37 6.41 14.37
N THR A 7 4.76 7.30 13.47
CA THR A 7 3.85 7.88 12.49
C THR A 7 3.85 7.01 11.24
N VAL A 8 2.69 6.42 10.91
CA VAL A 8 2.49 5.65 9.68
C VAL A 8 1.60 6.41 8.69
N LEU A 9 2.08 6.58 7.48
CA LEU A 9 1.27 7.03 6.34
C LEU A 9 0.84 5.82 5.51
N VAL A 10 -0.47 5.65 5.32
CA VAL A 10 -1.03 4.63 4.42
C VAL A 10 -1.77 5.35 3.28
N THR A 11 -1.22 5.28 2.06
CA THR A 11 -1.87 5.88 0.90
C THR A 11 -3.04 5.03 0.41
N GLY A 12 -4.12 5.65 -0.06
CA GLY A 12 -5.31 4.94 -0.51
C GLY A 12 -6.01 4.14 0.61
N SER A 13 -6.09 4.71 1.81
CA SER A 13 -6.56 4.03 3.02
C SER A 13 -8.03 4.29 3.39
N SER A 14 -8.83 4.80 2.45
CA SER A 14 -10.28 5.01 2.69
C SER A 14 -11.09 3.71 2.72
N ARG A 15 -10.59 2.62 2.12
CA ARG A 15 -11.29 1.33 1.99
C ARG A 15 -10.32 0.16 1.73
N GLY A 16 -10.86 -1.06 1.69
CA GLY A 16 -10.14 -2.27 1.28
C GLY A 16 -8.86 -2.52 2.05
N ILE A 17 -7.82 -2.95 1.35
CA ILE A 17 -6.50 -3.28 1.90
C ILE A 17 -5.92 -2.09 2.69
N GLY A 18 -5.96 -0.88 2.13
CA GLY A 18 -5.40 0.30 2.79
C GLY A 18 -6.08 0.64 4.11
N LYS A 19 -7.42 0.49 4.19
CA LYS A 19 -8.20 0.64 5.44
C LYS A 19 -7.77 -0.40 6.48
N ALA A 20 -7.70 -1.68 6.09
CA ALA A 20 -7.31 -2.76 6.99
C ALA A 20 -5.87 -2.57 7.52
N ILE A 21 -4.92 -2.18 6.66
CA ILE A 21 -3.55 -1.84 7.07
C ILE A 21 -3.55 -0.69 8.08
N ALA A 22 -4.31 0.38 7.82
CA ALA A 22 -4.38 1.54 8.71
C ALA A 22 -4.93 1.17 10.10
N LEU A 23 -6.00 0.35 10.17
CA LEU A 23 -6.55 -0.17 11.41
C LEU A 23 -5.55 -1.06 12.16
N ALA A 24 -4.86 -1.95 11.45
CA ALA A 24 -3.85 -2.83 12.05
C ALA A 24 -2.68 -2.03 12.66
N PHE A 25 -2.15 -1.02 11.98
CA PHE A 25 -1.11 -0.14 12.54
C PHE A 25 -1.62 0.68 13.73
N GLY A 26 -2.84 1.19 13.67
CA GLY A 26 -3.43 1.91 14.79
C GLY A 26 -3.51 1.05 16.05
N ARG A 27 -4.01 -0.19 15.93
CA ARG A 27 -4.06 -1.18 17.02
C ARG A 27 -2.68 -1.60 17.51
N ALA A 28 -1.65 -1.49 16.66
CA ALA A 28 -0.26 -1.71 17.04
C ALA A 28 0.39 -0.50 17.75
N GLY A 29 -0.37 0.59 18.00
CA GLY A 29 0.05 1.77 18.76
C GLY A 29 0.63 2.92 17.94
N CYS A 30 0.50 2.89 16.61
CA CYS A 30 0.95 3.98 15.74
C CYS A 30 0.02 5.19 15.76
N ASN A 31 0.56 6.38 15.47
CA ASN A 31 -0.20 7.51 14.96
C ASN A 31 -0.48 7.25 13.48
N VAL A 32 -1.75 7.26 13.07
CA VAL A 32 -2.16 6.86 11.72
C VAL A 32 -2.46 8.08 10.85
N VAL A 33 -1.87 8.12 9.66
CA VAL A 33 -2.23 9.07 8.63
C VAL A 33 -2.96 8.35 7.52
N LEU A 34 -4.22 8.71 7.33
CA LEU A 34 -5.08 8.23 6.25
C LEU A 34 -4.99 9.17 5.06
N ASN A 35 -5.01 8.59 3.87
CA ASN A 35 -5.03 9.34 2.62
C ASN A 35 -6.02 8.74 1.61
N ALA A 36 -6.70 9.61 0.89
CA ALA A 36 -7.47 9.27 -0.31
C ALA A 36 -7.42 10.43 -1.31
N SER A 37 -7.63 10.15 -2.60
CA SER A 37 -7.65 11.21 -3.62
C SER A 37 -9.03 11.84 -3.81
N LYS A 38 -10.13 11.11 -3.56
CA LYS A 38 -11.50 11.55 -3.86
C LYS A 38 -12.56 11.13 -2.84
N SER A 39 -12.37 10.04 -2.13
CA SER A 39 -13.42 9.38 -1.33
C SER A 39 -13.49 9.95 0.08
N ILE A 40 -13.93 11.21 0.23
CA ILE A 40 -14.05 11.89 1.54
C ILE A 40 -14.89 11.09 2.53
N ALA A 41 -16.09 10.63 2.14
CA ALA A 41 -17.00 9.92 3.03
C ALA A 41 -16.35 8.65 3.61
N GLN A 42 -15.79 7.80 2.76
CA GLN A 42 -15.11 6.56 3.19
C GLN A 42 -13.85 6.86 4.01
N LEU A 43 -13.15 7.96 3.73
CA LEU A 43 -11.99 8.39 4.51
C LEU A 43 -12.40 8.79 5.93
N GLU A 44 -13.48 9.56 6.09
CA GLU A 44 -14.04 9.95 7.40
C GLU A 44 -14.64 8.76 8.15
N GLU A 45 -15.24 7.78 7.47
CA GLU A 45 -15.66 6.52 8.09
C GLU A 45 -14.48 5.76 8.71
N THR A 46 -13.40 5.61 7.96
CA THR A 46 -12.17 4.93 8.44
C THR A 46 -11.56 5.69 9.62
N LYS A 47 -11.49 7.03 9.54
CA LYS A 47 -11.04 7.89 10.63
C LYS A 47 -11.90 7.68 11.89
N THR A 48 -13.24 7.69 11.74
CA THR A 48 -14.18 7.49 12.86
C THR A 48 -13.96 6.14 13.56
N LEU A 49 -13.62 5.08 12.80
CA LEU A 49 -13.30 3.78 13.38
C LEU A 49 -12.05 3.85 14.27
N LEU A 50 -10.99 4.51 13.81
CA LEU A 50 -9.76 4.70 14.59
C LEU A 50 -10.00 5.58 15.83
N GLU A 51 -10.76 6.66 15.69
CA GLU A 51 -11.10 7.56 16.81
C GLU A 51 -11.91 6.83 17.90
N LYS A 52 -12.85 5.94 17.53
CA LYS A 52 -13.59 5.11 18.50
C LYS A 52 -12.68 4.18 19.32
N GLU A 53 -11.55 3.76 18.76
CA GLU A 53 -10.54 2.96 19.45
C GLU A 53 -9.49 3.85 20.17
N ASN A 54 -9.71 5.19 20.23
CA ASN A 54 -8.80 6.20 20.79
C ASN A 54 -7.41 6.20 20.12
N ILE A 55 -7.34 5.86 18.85
CA ILE A 55 -6.11 5.87 18.06
C ILE A 55 -5.89 7.27 17.48
N PRO A 56 -4.71 7.89 17.66
CA PRO A 56 -4.41 9.17 17.05
C PRO A 56 -4.43 9.07 15.53
N VAL A 57 -5.26 9.86 14.86
CA VAL A 57 -5.46 9.81 13.41
C VAL A 57 -5.46 11.19 12.78
N LEU A 58 -4.93 11.28 11.57
CA LEU A 58 -5.03 12.43 10.66
C LEU A 58 -5.52 11.92 9.31
N ALA A 59 -6.60 12.48 8.78
CA ALA A 59 -7.14 12.12 7.48
C ALA A 59 -6.93 13.27 6.50
N LEU A 60 -6.29 12.99 5.36
CA LEU A 60 -5.91 13.98 4.36
C LEU A 60 -6.38 13.57 2.97
N LEU A 61 -7.13 14.47 2.32
CA LEU A 61 -7.53 14.30 0.93
C LEU A 61 -6.45 14.87 0.02
N ALA A 62 -5.73 14.01 -0.71
CA ALA A 62 -4.64 14.40 -1.59
C ALA A 62 -4.44 13.35 -2.70
N ASP A 63 -4.28 13.78 -3.95
CA ASP A 63 -3.85 12.89 -5.04
C ASP A 63 -2.32 12.75 -4.99
N VAL A 64 -1.84 11.68 -4.37
CA VAL A 64 -0.40 11.43 -4.20
C VAL A 64 0.34 11.11 -5.51
N SER A 65 -0.36 11.00 -6.63
CA SER A 65 0.26 10.95 -7.95
C SER A 65 0.76 12.32 -8.44
N ASP A 66 0.27 13.42 -7.85
CA ASP A 66 0.79 14.77 -8.05
C ASP A 66 1.83 15.10 -6.99
N TYR A 67 3.04 15.47 -7.40
CA TYR A 67 4.17 15.67 -6.49
C TYR A 67 3.96 16.85 -5.54
N GLU A 68 3.41 17.98 -6.03
CA GLU A 68 3.20 19.16 -5.19
C GLU A 68 2.11 18.92 -4.15
N THR A 69 1.01 18.29 -4.54
CA THR A 69 -0.04 17.87 -3.61
C THR A 69 0.51 16.89 -2.56
N CYS A 70 1.39 15.97 -2.98
CA CYS A 70 2.06 15.05 -2.06
C CYS A 70 2.98 15.78 -1.08
N ARG A 71 3.71 16.81 -1.53
CA ARG A 71 4.57 17.66 -0.69
C ARG A 71 3.77 18.40 0.40
N GLU A 72 2.61 18.94 0.04
CA GLU A 72 1.70 19.61 1.00
C GLU A 72 1.19 18.61 2.05
N LEU A 73 0.79 17.39 1.61
CA LEU A 73 0.39 16.30 2.51
C LEU A 73 1.48 15.98 3.53
N PHE A 74 2.75 15.85 3.10
CA PHE A 74 3.86 15.57 4.02
C PHE A 74 4.12 16.72 5.00
N ALA A 75 3.95 17.98 4.59
CA ALA A 75 4.06 19.13 5.48
C ALA A 75 2.98 19.14 6.57
N ASP A 76 1.74 18.78 6.23
CA ASP A 76 0.65 18.67 7.21
C ASP A 76 0.88 17.50 8.20
N ILE A 77 1.42 16.39 7.73
CA ILE A 77 1.81 15.26 8.60
C ILE A 77 2.87 15.70 9.59
N GLU A 78 3.94 16.33 9.10
CA GLU A 78 5.06 16.78 9.94
C GLU A 78 4.61 17.75 11.03
N LYS A 79 3.71 18.67 10.69
CA LYS A 79 3.12 19.63 11.65
C LYS A 79 2.30 18.93 12.75
N LYS A 80 1.61 17.81 12.43
CA LYS A 80 0.71 17.14 13.38
C LYS A 80 1.40 16.08 14.21
N PHE A 81 2.21 15.22 13.59
CA PHE A 81 2.78 14.02 14.20
C PHE A 81 4.31 13.93 14.10
N GLY A 82 4.97 14.90 13.46
CA GLY A 82 6.36 14.78 13.07
C GLY A 82 6.56 13.96 11.80
N PRO A 83 7.80 13.63 11.44
CA PRO A 83 8.10 12.95 10.19
C PRO A 83 7.53 11.54 10.14
N VAL A 84 7.25 11.06 8.92
CA VAL A 84 6.78 9.69 8.66
C VAL A 84 7.88 8.69 9.01
N ASP A 85 7.58 7.76 9.93
CA ASP A 85 8.47 6.65 10.31
C ASP A 85 8.22 5.40 9.46
N ILE A 86 6.96 5.19 9.06
CA ILE A 86 6.52 4.03 8.29
C ILE A 86 5.69 4.55 7.12
N LEU A 87 6.11 4.21 5.91
CA LEU A 87 5.36 4.52 4.70
C LEU A 87 4.77 3.26 4.10
N VAL A 88 3.46 3.23 3.90
CA VAL A 88 2.77 2.16 3.15
C VAL A 88 2.23 2.74 1.85
N ASN A 89 2.90 2.43 0.74
CA ASN A 89 2.48 2.77 -0.60
C ASN A 89 1.42 1.75 -1.07
N ASN A 90 0.16 2.06 -0.80
CA ASN A 90 -0.97 1.20 -1.15
C ASN A 90 -1.85 1.79 -2.25
N ALA A 91 -1.85 3.10 -2.48
CA ALA A 91 -2.67 3.72 -3.53
C ALA A 91 -2.48 3.01 -4.87
N GLY A 92 -3.59 2.62 -5.48
CA GLY A 92 -3.55 1.90 -6.75
C GLY A 92 -4.95 1.76 -7.38
N ILE A 93 -4.95 1.62 -8.69
CA ILE A 93 -6.13 1.35 -9.53
C ILE A 93 -5.80 0.26 -10.54
N SER A 94 -6.81 -0.48 -10.98
CA SER A 94 -6.72 -1.35 -12.14
C SER A 94 -7.59 -0.84 -13.29
N HIS A 95 -7.27 -1.31 -14.48
CA HIS A 95 -8.11 -1.18 -15.67
C HIS A 95 -8.14 -2.53 -16.37
N ILE A 96 -9.33 -3.13 -16.41
CA ILE A 96 -9.54 -4.45 -17.02
C ILE A 96 -9.98 -4.26 -18.46
N GLY A 97 -9.27 -4.86 -19.39
CA GLY A 97 -9.54 -4.81 -20.83
C GLY A 97 -8.32 -5.16 -21.67
N LEU A 98 -8.53 -5.46 -22.95
CA LEU A 98 -7.42 -5.75 -23.86
C LEU A 98 -6.52 -4.52 -24.01
N PHE A 99 -5.22 -4.74 -24.07
CA PHE A 99 -4.26 -3.65 -24.20
C PHE A 99 -4.49 -2.78 -25.46
N THR A 100 -4.92 -3.40 -26.54
CA THR A 100 -5.23 -2.71 -27.80
C THR A 100 -6.39 -1.72 -27.69
N ASP A 101 -7.29 -1.94 -26.73
CA ASP A 101 -8.49 -1.10 -26.53
C ASP A 101 -8.21 0.03 -25.51
N MET A 102 -7.07 -0.03 -24.86
CA MET A 102 -6.64 0.97 -23.89
C MET A 102 -6.14 2.23 -24.58
N THR A 103 -6.68 3.39 -24.18
CA THR A 103 -6.20 4.68 -24.69
C THR A 103 -4.98 5.18 -23.90
N PRO A 104 -4.11 6.03 -24.52
CA PRO A 104 -2.96 6.59 -23.82
C PRO A 104 -3.29 7.26 -22.46
N PRO A 105 -4.34 8.07 -22.29
CA PRO A 105 -4.69 8.63 -20.99
C PRO A 105 -5.03 7.57 -19.93
N GLN A 106 -5.64 6.44 -20.33
CA GLN A 106 -5.99 5.38 -19.39
C GLN A 106 -4.73 4.69 -18.84
N TRP A 107 -3.78 4.26 -19.69
CA TRP A 107 -2.57 3.64 -19.17
C TRP A 107 -1.66 4.62 -18.41
N GLN A 108 -1.60 5.90 -18.85
CA GLN A 108 -0.89 6.94 -18.10
C GLN A 108 -1.46 7.11 -16.69
N ARG A 109 -2.80 7.09 -16.54
CA ARG A 109 -3.43 7.19 -15.22
C ARG A 109 -3.11 5.99 -14.33
N VAL A 110 -3.08 4.77 -14.88
CA VAL A 110 -2.68 3.57 -14.12
C VAL A 110 -1.22 3.71 -13.64
N LEU A 111 -0.30 4.11 -14.51
CA LEU A 111 1.10 4.28 -14.14
C LEU A 111 1.28 5.41 -13.13
N SER A 112 0.63 6.53 -13.32
CA SER A 112 0.70 7.67 -12.40
C SER A 112 0.20 7.31 -11.01
N VAL A 113 -0.96 6.64 -10.90
CA VAL A 113 -1.50 6.26 -9.60
C VAL A 113 -0.72 5.13 -8.94
N ASN A 114 -0.30 4.10 -9.70
CA ASN A 114 0.28 2.90 -9.10
C ASN A 114 1.79 3.01 -8.86
N LEU A 115 2.51 3.77 -9.69
CA LEU A 115 3.97 3.87 -9.63
C LEU A 115 4.42 5.25 -9.17
N GLU A 116 4.02 6.35 -9.87
CA GLU A 116 4.51 7.69 -9.54
C GLU A 116 4.10 8.10 -8.12
N SER A 117 2.92 7.71 -7.64
CA SER A 117 2.50 7.94 -6.25
C SER A 117 3.49 7.35 -5.24
N ALA A 118 3.95 6.12 -5.49
CA ALA A 118 4.92 5.46 -4.62
C ALA A 118 6.31 6.12 -4.70
N LEU A 119 6.72 6.58 -5.90
CA LEU A 119 7.96 7.35 -6.08
C LEU A 119 7.88 8.67 -5.30
N ASN A 120 6.80 9.44 -5.45
CA ASN A 120 6.58 10.73 -4.80
C ASN A 120 6.61 10.59 -3.27
N CYS A 121 5.81 9.68 -2.71
CA CYS A 121 5.76 9.46 -1.27
C CYS A 121 7.10 8.97 -0.72
N THR A 122 7.78 8.07 -1.42
CA THR A 122 9.09 7.57 -1.01
C THR A 122 10.14 8.69 -1.03
N HIS A 123 10.17 9.48 -2.10
CA HIS A 123 11.10 10.62 -2.24
C HIS A 123 10.95 11.63 -1.08
N LEU A 124 9.71 11.89 -0.63
CA LEU A 124 9.43 12.83 0.44
C LEU A 124 9.67 12.24 1.85
N ALA A 125 9.48 10.93 2.04
CA ALA A 125 9.69 10.28 3.34
C ALA A 125 11.19 10.02 3.64
N VAL A 126 11.96 9.64 2.62
CA VAL A 126 13.34 9.16 2.76
C VAL A 126 14.30 10.14 3.45
N PRO A 127 14.32 11.45 3.17
CA PRO A 127 15.26 12.37 3.81
C PRO A 127 15.19 12.36 5.34
N ALA A 128 13.99 12.36 5.92
CA ALA A 128 13.81 12.30 7.37
C ALA A 128 14.20 10.93 7.95
N MET A 129 13.87 9.83 7.25
CA MET A 129 14.26 8.48 7.64
C MET A 129 15.80 8.31 7.62
N VAL A 130 16.49 8.85 6.60
CA VAL A 130 17.97 8.82 6.50
C VAL A 130 18.61 9.61 7.63
N HIS A 131 18.10 10.82 7.93
CA HIS A 131 18.60 11.63 9.03
C HIS A 131 18.47 10.90 10.38
N LYS A 132 17.35 10.21 10.58
CA LYS A 132 17.04 9.45 11.81
C LYS A 132 17.74 8.09 11.87
N LYS A 133 18.23 7.57 10.75
CA LYS A 133 18.73 6.19 10.55
C LYS A 133 17.74 5.12 11.01
N ASP A 134 16.47 5.37 10.78
CA ASP A 134 15.38 4.47 11.14
C ASP A 134 14.18 4.74 10.24
N GLY A 135 13.65 3.73 9.59
CA GLY A 135 12.48 3.84 8.72
C GLY A 135 12.05 2.51 8.10
N VAL A 136 10.78 2.43 7.75
CA VAL A 136 10.25 1.26 7.03
C VAL A 136 9.36 1.74 5.88
N ILE A 137 9.58 1.16 4.71
CA ILE A 137 8.73 1.35 3.53
C ILE A 137 8.13 0.01 3.14
N ILE A 138 6.82 -0.05 3.00
CA ILE A 138 6.07 -1.23 2.55
C ILE A 138 5.30 -0.83 1.29
N ASN A 139 5.57 -1.53 0.20
CA ASN A 139 4.88 -1.32 -1.06
C ASN A 139 3.82 -2.42 -1.25
N ILE A 140 2.58 -2.05 -1.55
CA ILE A 140 1.54 -3.03 -1.89
C ILE A 140 1.60 -3.31 -3.40
N SER A 141 2.08 -4.50 -3.71
CA SER A 141 2.19 -5.04 -5.05
C SER A 141 1.03 -6.00 -5.35
N SER A 142 1.21 -6.85 -6.33
CA SER A 142 0.26 -7.88 -6.75
C SER A 142 1.02 -9.06 -7.34
N MET A 143 0.46 -10.26 -7.22
CA MET A 143 0.93 -11.45 -7.94
C MET A 143 1.03 -11.20 -9.46
N TRP A 144 0.17 -10.34 -10.01
CA TRP A 144 0.26 -9.92 -11.42
C TRP A 144 1.50 -9.10 -11.75
N GLY A 145 2.18 -8.54 -10.76
CA GLY A 145 3.51 -7.93 -10.92
C GLY A 145 4.64 -8.95 -11.02
N GLU A 146 4.37 -10.23 -10.76
CA GLU A 146 5.31 -11.34 -10.83
C GLU A 146 5.09 -12.19 -12.10
N VAL A 147 3.85 -12.60 -12.36
CA VAL A 147 3.52 -13.51 -13.46
C VAL A 147 2.80 -12.83 -14.63
N GLY A 148 2.27 -11.62 -14.43
CA GLY A 148 1.43 -10.93 -15.41
C GLY A 148 0.01 -11.47 -15.48
N ALA A 149 -0.94 -10.64 -15.98
CA ALA A 149 -2.32 -11.05 -16.21
C ALA A 149 -2.81 -10.60 -17.57
N SER A 150 -3.56 -11.45 -18.25
CA SER A 150 -4.33 -11.08 -19.43
C SER A 150 -5.37 -10.02 -19.05
N CYS A 151 -5.63 -9.08 -19.94
CA CYS A 151 -6.53 -7.95 -19.74
C CYS A 151 -6.11 -6.94 -18.65
N GLU A 152 -4.96 -7.11 -18.02
CA GLU A 152 -4.39 -6.21 -17.02
C GLU A 152 -2.90 -5.90 -17.28
N ALA A 153 -2.49 -5.80 -18.54
CA ALA A 153 -1.09 -5.67 -18.94
C ALA A 153 -0.39 -4.46 -18.29
N VAL A 154 -1.02 -3.28 -18.29
CA VAL A 154 -0.44 -2.06 -17.71
C VAL A 154 -0.44 -2.11 -16.19
N TYR A 155 -1.48 -2.67 -15.57
CA TYR A 155 -1.50 -2.92 -14.13
C TYR A 155 -0.35 -3.83 -13.71
N SER A 156 -0.20 -4.98 -14.40
CA SER A 156 0.91 -5.92 -14.19
C SER A 156 2.27 -5.25 -14.34
N ALA A 157 2.47 -4.45 -15.39
CA ALA A 157 3.70 -3.69 -15.60
C ALA A 157 3.97 -2.71 -14.45
N SER A 158 2.94 -1.99 -13.96
CA SER A 158 3.07 -1.06 -12.83
C SER A 158 3.49 -1.77 -11.55
N LYS A 159 2.92 -2.95 -11.27
CA LYS A 159 3.24 -3.75 -10.08
C LYS A 159 4.61 -4.44 -10.19
N GLY A 160 5.00 -4.86 -11.40
CA GLY A 160 6.37 -5.30 -11.68
C GLY A 160 7.40 -4.20 -11.46
N ALA A 161 7.09 -2.96 -11.85
CA ALA A 161 7.93 -1.80 -11.56
C ALA A 161 8.07 -1.54 -10.05
N ILE A 162 6.99 -1.66 -9.26
CA ILE A 162 7.02 -1.58 -7.79
C ILE A 162 7.93 -2.67 -7.20
N ASN A 163 7.89 -3.89 -7.73
CA ASN A 163 8.76 -4.98 -7.27
C ASN A 163 10.25 -4.65 -7.52
N ALA A 164 10.59 -4.12 -8.69
CA ALA A 164 11.96 -3.70 -9.00
C ALA A 164 12.39 -2.51 -8.15
N PHE A 165 11.53 -1.50 -7.98
CA PHE A 165 11.77 -0.32 -7.15
C PHE A 165 12.02 -0.71 -5.68
N THR A 166 11.22 -1.62 -5.12
CA THR A 166 11.41 -2.16 -3.77
C THR A 166 12.82 -2.73 -3.57
N LYS A 167 13.27 -3.56 -4.52
CA LYS A 167 14.61 -4.18 -4.46
C LYS A 167 15.75 -3.17 -4.58
N ALA A 168 15.57 -2.15 -5.42
CA ALA A 168 16.56 -1.09 -5.61
C ALA A 168 16.68 -0.23 -4.34
N MET A 169 15.56 0.28 -3.84
CA MET A 169 15.52 1.13 -2.64
C MET A 169 16.01 0.40 -1.38
N ALA A 170 15.76 -0.89 -1.26
CA ALA A 170 16.30 -1.68 -0.15
C ALA A 170 17.84 -1.71 -0.13
N LYS A 171 18.48 -1.76 -1.30
CA LYS A 171 19.95 -1.72 -1.41
C LYS A 171 20.49 -0.31 -1.12
N GLU A 172 19.82 0.71 -1.65
CA GLU A 172 20.22 2.10 -1.50
C GLU A 172 20.08 2.59 -0.06
N LEU A 173 18.97 2.25 0.61
CA LEU A 173 18.63 2.73 1.93
C LEU A 173 19.11 1.83 3.09
N GLY A 174 19.51 0.60 2.78
CA GLY A 174 20.03 -0.34 3.78
C GLY A 174 21.17 0.20 4.64
N PRO A 175 22.19 0.91 4.09
CA PRO A 175 23.24 1.53 4.89
C PRO A 175 22.74 2.57 5.91
N SER A 176 21.54 3.13 5.69
CA SER A 176 20.86 4.05 6.61
C SER A 176 19.89 3.35 7.56
N ASN A 177 19.93 2.00 7.65
CA ASN A 177 19.05 1.21 8.50
C ASN A 177 17.55 1.39 8.16
N ILE A 178 17.23 1.65 6.89
CA ILE A 178 15.85 1.73 6.40
C ILE A 178 15.54 0.44 5.65
N ARG A 179 14.40 -0.18 5.97
CA ARG A 179 13.96 -1.42 5.34
C ARG A 179 12.86 -1.14 4.33
N VAL A 180 12.98 -1.77 3.16
CA VAL A 180 12.00 -1.63 2.08
C VAL A 180 11.58 -3.01 1.62
N ASN A 181 10.30 -3.36 1.75
CA ASN A 181 9.74 -4.63 1.30
C ASN A 181 8.43 -4.40 0.54
N ALA A 182 7.97 -5.39 -0.19
CA ALA A 182 6.65 -5.38 -0.80
C ALA A 182 5.82 -6.58 -0.36
N ILE A 183 4.51 -6.38 -0.28
CA ILE A 183 3.51 -7.44 -0.18
C ILE A 183 2.90 -7.59 -1.56
N SER A 184 3.08 -8.75 -2.16
CA SER A 184 2.50 -9.16 -3.44
C SER A 184 1.18 -9.86 -3.14
N CYS A 185 0.07 -9.11 -3.25
CA CYS A 185 -1.24 -9.63 -2.92
C CYS A 185 -1.79 -10.51 -4.05
N GLY A 186 -2.39 -11.64 -3.68
CA GLY A 186 -3.27 -12.41 -4.52
C GLY A 186 -4.67 -11.81 -4.59
N VAL A 187 -5.68 -12.64 -4.69
CA VAL A 187 -7.10 -12.21 -4.70
C VAL A 187 -7.55 -11.93 -3.28
N ILE A 188 -7.73 -10.65 -2.95
CA ILE A 188 -8.18 -10.19 -1.63
C ILE A 188 -9.63 -9.72 -1.73
N ASP A 189 -10.46 -10.08 -0.75
CA ASP A 189 -11.89 -9.70 -0.73
C ASP A 189 -12.06 -8.20 -0.45
N THR A 190 -12.25 -7.45 -1.52
CA THR A 190 -12.39 -5.99 -1.48
C THR A 190 -13.41 -5.53 -2.50
N GLU A 191 -13.83 -4.27 -2.40
CA GLU A 191 -14.70 -3.63 -3.41
C GLU A 191 -14.12 -3.69 -4.84
N MET A 192 -12.81 -3.83 -5.01
CA MET A 192 -12.18 -3.99 -6.33
C MET A 192 -12.64 -5.28 -7.02
N ASN A 193 -12.96 -6.31 -6.25
CA ASN A 193 -13.44 -7.61 -6.71
C ASN A 193 -14.97 -7.76 -6.59
N ALA A 194 -15.70 -6.69 -6.25
CA ALA A 194 -17.17 -6.71 -6.12
C ALA A 194 -17.91 -6.83 -7.48
N CYS A 195 -17.19 -6.74 -8.59
CA CYS A 195 -17.76 -6.93 -9.92
C CYS A 195 -18.04 -8.40 -10.27
N PHE A 196 -17.44 -9.35 -9.55
CA PHE A 196 -17.64 -10.78 -9.80
C PHE A 196 -18.99 -11.27 -9.26
N SER A 197 -19.70 -12.07 -10.08
CA SER A 197 -20.87 -12.83 -9.61
C SER A 197 -20.43 -13.86 -8.57
N GLU A 198 -21.41 -14.42 -7.83
CA GLU A 198 -21.12 -15.48 -6.85
C GLU A 198 -20.48 -16.71 -7.49
N GLU A 199 -20.92 -17.07 -8.71
CA GLU A 199 -20.38 -18.19 -9.47
C GLU A 199 -18.92 -17.92 -9.91
N GLU A 200 -18.63 -16.70 -10.38
CA GLU A 200 -17.27 -16.30 -10.75
C GLU A 200 -16.35 -16.25 -9.52
N ARG A 201 -16.86 -15.76 -8.38
CA ARG A 201 -16.12 -15.76 -7.11
C ARG A 201 -15.77 -17.16 -6.66
N GLN A 202 -16.73 -18.09 -6.74
CA GLN A 202 -16.49 -19.49 -6.38
C GLN A 202 -15.47 -20.13 -7.32
N ALA A 203 -15.62 -19.94 -8.64
CA ALA A 203 -14.68 -20.47 -9.62
C ALA A 203 -13.25 -19.95 -9.39
N LEU A 204 -13.10 -18.66 -9.06
CA LEU A 204 -11.80 -18.07 -8.75
C LEU A 204 -11.26 -18.55 -7.40
N ALA A 205 -12.11 -18.77 -6.40
CA ALA A 205 -11.70 -19.35 -5.12
C ALA A 205 -11.21 -20.80 -5.27
N ASP A 206 -11.83 -21.58 -6.16
CA ASP A 206 -11.42 -22.96 -6.45
C ASP A 206 -10.03 -23.05 -7.11
N GLU A 207 -9.55 -21.97 -7.75
CA GLU A 207 -8.19 -21.88 -8.29
C GLU A 207 -7.14 -21.60 -7.19
N ILE A 208 -7.55 -21.11 -6.02
CA ILE A 208 -6.67 -20.80 -4.91
C ILE A 208 -6.52 -22.05 -4.03
N PRO A 209 -5.32 -22.58 -3.76
CA PRO A 209 -5.12 -23.75 -2.91
C PRO A 209 -5.78 -23.66 -1.53
N LEU A 210 -5.88 -22.50 -0.92
CA LEU A 210 -6.62 -22.29 0.34
C LEU A 210 -8.14 -22.18 0.15
N MET A 211 -8.67 -22.33 -1.08
CA MET A 211 -10.10 -22.39 -1.43
C MET A 211 -10.93 -21.17 -0.98
N ARG A 212 -10.29 -20.00 -0.86
CA ARG A 212 -10.94 -18.75 -0.50
C ARG A 212 -10.13 -17.53 -0.95
N PHE A 213 -10.76 -16.41 -1.02
CA PHE A 213 -10.06 -15.12 -1.11
C PHE A 213 -9.34 -14.82 0.20
N GLY A 214 -8.25 -14.05 0.13
CA GLY A 214 -7.60 -13.49 1.31
C GLY A 214 -8.44 -12.34 1.88
N GLU A 215 -8.36 -12.16 3.19
CA GLU A 215 -9.01 -11.05 3.87
C GLU A 215 -8.08 -9.82 3.93
N PRO A 216 -8.59 -8.58 3.80
CA PRO A 216 -7.78 -7.37 3.91
C PRO A 216 -6.97 -7.31 5.22
N GLU A 217 -7.50 -7.88 6.31
CA GLU A 217 -6.87 -7.94 7.63
C GLU A 217 -5.58 -8.77 7.59
N GLU A 218 -5.52 -9.85 6.79
CA GLU A 218 -4.32 -10.68 6.63
C GLU A 218 -3.16 -9.88 6.00
N VAL A 219 -3.48 -8.94 5.09
CA VAL A 219 -2.50 -8.00 4.53
C VAL A 219 -2.06 -6.99 5.59
N GLY A 220 -3.00 -6.52 6.42
CA GLY A 220 -2.72 -5.62 7.55
C GLY A 220 -1.76 -6.23 8.56
N ASP A 221 -2.00 -7.47 8.97
CA ASP A 221 -1.16 -8.21 9.91
C ASP A 221 0.26 -8.42 9.38
N LEU A 222 0.38 -8.79 8.09
CA LEU A 222 1.69 -8.93 7.45
C LEU A 222 2.43 -7.59 7.36
N ALA A 223 1.73 -6.49 7.08
CA ALA A 223 2.33 -5.15 7.03
C ALA A 223 2.87 -4.73 8.40
N VAL A 224 2.12 -4.96 9.48
CA VAL A 224 2.55 -4.71 10.87
C VAL A 224 3.76 -5.58 11.24
N PHE A 225 3.74 -6.87 10.87
CA PHE A 225 4.90 -7.76 11.07
C PHE A 225 6.14 -7.21 10.37
N LEU A 226 6.02 -6.84 9.08
CA LEU A 226 7.14 -6.30 8.29
C LEU A 226 7.70 -5.00 8.86
N ALA A 227 6.86 -4.16 9.48
CA ALA A 227 7.31 -2.94 10.13
C ALA A 227 8.01 -3.20 11.47
N SER A 228 7.69 -4.28 12.16
CA SER A 228 8.14 -4.58 13.53
C SER A 228 9.61 -4.99 13.62
N GLN A 229 10.13 -5.10 14.86
CA GLN A 229 11.45 -5.65 15.17
C GLN A 229 11.61 -7.13 14.79
N ARG A 230 10.50 -7.86 14.68
CA ARG A 230 10.50 -9.28 14.31
C ARG A 230 11.01 -9.47 12.88
N ALA A 231 10.87 -8.46 12.01
CA ALA A 231 11.31 -8.44 10.62
C ALA A 231 12.62 -7.64 10.40
N LYS A 232 13.42 -7.38 11.44
CA LYS A 232 14.60 -6.49 11.39
C LYS A 232 15.68 -6.89 10.36
N PHE A 233 15.69 -8.14 9.92
CA PHE A 233 16.64 -8.62 8.90
C PHE A 233 15.99 -8.86 7.52
N LEU A 234 14.72 -8.46 7.37
CA LEU A 234 13.99 -8.53 6.10
C LEU A 234 14.01 -7.17 5.39
N THR A 235 14.70 -7.11 4.24
CA THR A 235 14.67 -5.97 3.32
C THR A 235 14.86 -6.46 1.88
N GLY A 236 14.29 -5.75 0.91
CA GLY A 236 14.35 -6.08 -0.52
C GLY A 236 13.53 -7.31 -0.91
N LYS A 237 12.58 -7.73 -0.08
CA LYS A 237 11.75 -8.91 -0.35
C LYS A 237 10.41 -8.51 -0.93
N ILE A 238 9.95 -9.32 -1.87
CA ILE A 238 8.58 -9.35 -2.36
C ILE A 238 7.97 -10.58 -1.69
N ILE A 239 6.99 -10.36 -0.83
CA ILE A 239 6.36 -11.44 -0.05
C ILE A 239 4.97 -11.65 -0.62
N THR A 240 4.77 -12.80 -1.25
CA THR A 240 3.50 -13.18 -1.86
C THR A 240 2.53 -13.63 -0.78
N LEU A 241 1.32 -13.07 -0.80
CA LEU A 241 0.20 -13.40 0.09
C LEU A 241 -1.01 -13.68 -0.80
N ASP A 242 -1.14 -14.92 -1.27
CA ASP A 242 -2.05 -15.30 -2.35
C ASP A 242 -2.77 -16.65 -2.13
N GLY A 243 -2.60 -17.26 -0.97
CA GLY A 243 -3.18 -18.56 -0.68
C GLY A 243 -2.54 -19.72 -1.46
N GLY A 244 -1.38 -19.50 -2.10
CA GLY A 244 -0.63 -20.48 -2.89
C GLY A 244 -1.03 -20.50 -4.37
N MET A 245 -1.62 -19.41 -4.90
CA MET A 245 -2.14 -19.33 -6.25
C MET A 245 -1.03 -19.29 -7.33
N ILE A 246 0.13 -18.66 -7.03
CA ILE A 246 1.31 -18.63 -7.93
C ILE A 246 2.56 -19.18 -7.27
#